data_9ef0c3890e383411c7697d9376c5d2a6
#
_entry.id   9ef0c3890e383411c7697d9376c5d2a6
#
_cell.length_a   1.000
_cell.length_b   1.000
_cell.length_c   1.000
_cell.angle_alpha   90.00
_cell.angle_beta   90.00
_cell.angle_gamma   90.00
#
_symmetry.space_group_name_H-M   'P 1'
#
loop_
_entity.id
_entity.type
_entity.pdbx_description
1 polymer ?
#
loop_
_entity_poly.entity_id
_entity_poly.type
_entity_poly.pdbx_seq_one_letter_code
_entity_poly.pdbx_strand_id
1 'polypeptide(L)'
;MLAPGSAQAQSLSFDSFAVPSGSAPHDVAPESGGTVWYTAQAQGAVGRLDPRSGKSERIPLGNGSAPHGVIVGPDGAAWITDGGLNAIVRVDPKTLAVARFPLPEDRQNANLNTAVFDKRGHLWFTGQGGIYGELDPRSGSMRVFDAPRGPGAYGICVTPDGSLYFASLAGSYLGRIDPVSGAAEVIEPPTPKQGARRVWSDSKGRVWISEWNAGKVGVFDPATHRWREWKLPGSDPHAYAIFVDDRDIVWLSEWSTNALVRFDPRTERFETFALPRPHANVRQMMGRPGEVWLSESGTDHLLRYRSSATIGGSK
;
A
#
# COMPACT_ATOMS: atom_id res chain seq x y z
N MET A 1 12.92 46.81 6.21
CA MET A 1 12.52 45.52 6.77
C MET A 1 11.37 44.98 5.90
N LEU A 2 11.65 44.04 5.03
CA LEU A 2 10.63 43.35 4.24
C LEU A 2 10.12 42.20 5.09
N ALA A 3 8.81 42.13 5.31
CA ALA A 3 8.15 41.01 5.99
C ALA A 3 8.32 39.72 5.17
N PRO A 4 8.55 38.57 5.82
CA PRO A 4 8.59 37.30 5.08
C PRO A 4 7.19 37.00 4.53
N GLY A 5 7.10 36.92 3.19
CA GLY A 5 5.88 36.51 2.52
C GLY A 5 5.44 35.15 3.03
N SER A 6 4.23 35.07 3.57
CA SER A 6 3.58 33.81 3.89
C SER A 6 3.48 32.97 2.62
N ALA A 7 4.22 31.88 2.55
CA ALA A 7 4.03 30.88 1.52
C ALA A 7 2.59 30.36 1.67
N GLN A 8 1.75 30.71 0.72
CA GLN A 8 0.39 30.23 0.62
C GLN A 8 0.47 28.71 0.44
N ALA A 9 -0.01 27.95 1.41
CA ALA A 9 -0.11 26.50 1.30
C ALA A 9 -0.96 26.19 0.05
N GLN A 10 -0.36 25.58 -0.97
CA GLN A 10 -1.09 25.12 -2.13
C GLN A 10 -2.07 24.04 -1.64
N SER A 11 -3.36 24.32 -1.72
CA SER A 11 -4.37 23.32 -1.43
C SER A 11 -4.43 22.32 -2.59
N LEU A 12 -4.16 21.04 -2.30
CA LEU A 12 -4.48 19.97 -3.26
C LEU A 12 -6.00 19.88 -3.41
N SER A 13 -6.46 19.74 -4.64
CA SER A 13 -7.86 19.41 -4.92
C SER A 13 -8.03 17.89 -4.94
N PHE A 14 -8.94 17.37 -4.12
CA PHE A 14 -9.31 15.96 -4.11
C PHE A 14 -10.71 15.78 -4.69
N ASP A 15 -10.84 14.80 -5.60
CA ASP A 15 -12.15 14.21 -5.84
C ASP A 15 -12.47 13.27 -4.67
N SER A 16 -13.66 13.33 -4.15
CA SER A 16 -14.09 12.55 -2.99
C SER A 16 -15.30 11.69 -3.34
N PHE A 17 -15.22 10.40 -3.00
CA PHE A 17 -16.25 9.41 -3.30
C PHE A 17 -16.66 8.71 -2.01
N ALA A 18 -17.93 8.89 -1.61
CA ALA A 18 -18.49 8.14 -0.50
C ALA A 18 -18.65 6.66 -0.91
N VAL A 19 -18.28 5.77 -0.01
CA VAL A 19 -18.59 4.34 -0.10
C VAL A 19 -19.66 3.97 0.92
N PRO A 20 -20.30 2.79 0.85
CA PRO A 20 -21.34 2.41 1.80
C PRO A 20 -20.90 2.59 3.24
N SER A 21 -21.78 3.17 4.07
CA SER A 21 -21.50 3.45 5.48
C SER A 21 -21.10 2.19 6.25
N GLY A 22 -20.09 2.29 7.09
CA GLY A 22 -19.52 1.17 7.85
C GLY A 22 -18.60 0.27 7.04
N SER A 23 -18.20 0.67 5.83
CA SER A 23 -17.23 -0.08 5.01
C SER A 23 -15.83 -0.09 5.64
N ALA A 24 -15.42 1.00 6.28
CA ALA A 24 -14.07 1.23 6.77
C ALA A 24 -13.00 0.82 5.73
N PRO A 25 -12.95 1.48 4.54
CA PRO A 25 -12.09 1.06 3.43
C PRO A 25 -10.63 1.07 3.87
N HIS A 26 -9.97 -0.11 3.76
CA HIS A 26 -8.60 -0.26 4.25
C HIS A 26 -7.58 -0.05 3.14
N ASP A 27 -7.66 -0.81 2.06
CA ASP A 27 -6.79 -0.68 0.88
C ASP A 27 -7.60 -0.31 -0.36
N VAL A 28 -6.95 0.30 -1.35
CA VAL A 28 -7.52 0.74 -2.62
C VAL A 28 -6.64 0.28 -3.79
N ALA A 29 -7.26 -0.19 -4.89
CA ALA A 29 -6.56 -0.64 -6.09
C ALA A 29 -7.27 -0.17 -7.37
N PRO A 30 -6.79 0.91 -8.02
CA PRO A 30 -7.35 1.40 -9.27
C PRO A 30 -7.05 0.46 -10.44
N GLU A 31 -8.09 0.08 -11.20
CA GLU A 31 -7.98 -0.67 -12.44
C GLU A 31 -7.58 0.24 -13.63
N SER A 32 -6.93 -0.35 -14.63
CA SER A 32 -6.65 0.36 -15.90
C SER A 32 -7.91 0.80 -16.62
N GLY A 33 -9.03 0.07 -16.48
CA GLY A 33 -10.33 0.38 -17.05
C GLY A 33 -11.09 1.53 -16.39
N GLY A 34 -10.56 2.11 -15.32
CA GLY A 34 -11.07 3.30 -14.65
C GLY A 34 -11.82 3.06 -13.36
N THR A 35 -12.32 1.86 -13.09
CA THR A 35 -12.92 1.49 -11.81
C THR A 35 -11.85 1.34 -10.72
N VAL A 36 -12.27 1.29 -9.46
CA VAL A 36 -11.38 1.21 -8.31
C VAL A 36 -11.91 0.18 -7.31
N TRP A 37 -11.11 -0.83 -7.06
CA TRP A 37 -11.38 -1.79 -5.99
C TRP A 37 -10.95 -1.23 -4.64
N TYR A 38 -11.67 -1.60 -3.58
CA TYR A 38 -11.28 -1.31 -2.21
C TYR A 38 -11.74 -2.43 -1.27
N THR A 39 -11.01 -2.66 -0.20
CA THR A 39 -11.45 -3.58 0.84
C THR A 39 -12.40 -2.88 1.79
N ALA A 40 -13.62 -3.41 1.93
CA ALA A 40 -14.62 -2.99 2.92
C ALA A 40 -14.45 -3.86 4.17
N GLN A 41 -13.37 -3.63 4.93
CA GLN A 41 -12.88 -4.53 5.98
C GLN A 41 -13.93 -4.82 7.04
N ALA A 42 -14.62 -3.80 7.54
CA ALA A 42 -15.61 -3.97 8.59
C ALA A 42 -16.89 -4.70 8.11
N GLN A 43 -17.08 -4.85 6.80
CA GLN A 43 -18.24 -5.52 6.21
C GLN A 43 -17.91 -6.91 5.63
N GLY A 44 -16.66 -7.38 5.76
CA GLY A 44 -16.25 -8.66 5.17
C GLY A 44 -16.48 -8.72 3.66
N ALA A 45 -16.17 -7.63 2.96
CA ALA A 45 -16.47 -7.47 1.54
C ALA A 45 -15.34 -6.74 0.80
N VAL A 46 -15.32 -6.86 -0.51
CA VAL A 46 -14.62 -5.94 -1.41
C VAL A 46 -15.65 -5.05 -2.10
N GLY A 47 -15.30 -3.79 -2.31
CA GLY A 47 -16.12 -2.84 -3.06
C GLY A 47 -15.47 -2.51 -4.39
N ARG A 48 -16.29 -2.14 -5.37
CA ARG A 48 -15.86 -1.66 -6.68
C ARG A 48 -16.53 -0.34 -7.00
N LEU A 49 -15.77 0.74 -7.01
CA LEU A 49 -16.23 2.10 -7.30
C LEU A 49 -16.07 2.41 -8.81
N ASP A 50 -17.12 2.94 -9.45
CA ASP A 50 -16.99 3.65 -10.71
C ASP A 50 -16.89 5.17 -10.43
N PRO A 51 -15.71 5.79 -10.62
CA PRO A 51 -15.50 7.20 -10.29
C PRO A 51 -16.26 8.16 -11.23
N ARG A 52 -16.79 7.69 -12.37
CA ARG A 52 -17.57 8.52 -13.30
C ARG A 52 -19.00 8.71 -12.81
N SER A 53 -19.59 7.66 -12.27
CA SER A 53 -20.95 7.68 -11.75
C SER A 53 -21.01 7.89 -10.21
N GLY A 54 -19.89 7.72 -9.52
CA GLY A 54 -19.82 7.70 -8.05
C GLY A 54 -20.47 6.46 -7.41
N LYS A 55 -20.92 5.49 -8.21
CA LYS A 55 -21.56 4.26 -7.70
C LYS A 55 -20.51 3.25 -7.23
N SER A 56 -20.79 2.64 -6.10
CA SER A 56 -20.01 1.54 -5.54
C SER A 56 -20.85 0.28 -5.45
N GLU A 57 -20.31 -0.84 -5.97
CA GLU A 57 -20.86 -2.18 -5.84
C GLU A 57 -20.14 -2.92 -4.71
N ARG A 58 -20.89 -3.63 -3.85
CA ARG A 58 -20.35 -4.40 -2.74
C ARG A 58 -20.41 -5.89 -3.05
N ILE A 59 -19.29 -6.59 -2.93
CA ILE A 59 -19.16 -8.03 -3.18
C ILE A 59 -18.75 -8.70 -1.85
N PRO A 60 -19.66 -9.46 -1.18
CA PRO A 60 -19.36 -10.19 0.03
C PRO A 60 -18.33 -11.30 -0.23
N LEU A 61 -17.34 -11.43 0.64
CA LEU A 61 -16.31 -12.47 0.52
C LEU A 61 -16.63 -13.73 1.35
N GLY A 62 -17.65 -13.65 2.22
CA GLY A 62 -18.20 -14.76 3.00
C GLY A 62 -18.09 -14.56 4.50
N ASN A 63 -18.66 -15.51 5.25
CA ASN A 63 -18.73 -15.44 6.71
C ASN A 63 -17.31 -15.48 7.30
N GLY A 64 -17.06 -14.58 8.26
CA GLY A 64 -15.75 -14.45 8.91
C GLY A 64 -14.71 -13.65 8.13
N SER A 65 -15.03 -13.17 6.93
CA SER A 65 -14.12 -12.34 6.14
C SER A 65 -13.77 -11.03 6.85
N ALA A 66 -12.48 -10.68 6.82
CA ALA A 66 -11.92 -9.41 7.24
C ALA A 66 -10.79 -9.03 6.26
N PRO A 67 -11.15 -8.56 5.05
CA PRO A 67 -10.18 -8.31 3.99
C PRO A 67 -9.31 -7.12 4.35
N HIS A 68 -7.99 -7.27 4.18
CA HIS A 68 -7.02 -6.23 4.49
C HIS A 68 -6.51 -5.55 3.22
N GLY A 69 -5.69 -6.25 2.42
CA GLY A 69 -5.13 -5.72 1.18
C GLY A 69 -5.94 -6.08 -0.05
N VAL A 70 -5.89 -5.23 -1.08
CA VAL A 70 -6.40 -5.52 -2.42
C VAL A 70 -5.43 -5.00 -3.47
N ILE A 71 -5.19 -5.82 -4.51
CA ILE A 71 -4.43 -5.45 -5.71
C ILE A 71 -5.17 -5.94 -6.95
N VAL A 72 -4.87 -5.35 -8.10
CA VAL A 72 -5.34 -5.84 -9.40
C VAL A 72 -4.27 -6.78 -9.96
N GLY A 73 -4.66 -8.00 -10.25
CA GLY A 73 -3.77 -9.00 -10.84
C GLY A 73 -3.52 -8.84 -12.34
N PRO A 74 -2.56 -9.58 -12.91
CA PRO A 74 -2.30 -9.60 -14.36
C PRO A 74 -3.49 -10.06 -15.18
N ASP A 75 -4.41 -10.78 -14.55
CA ASP A 75 -5.68 -11.25 -15.14
C ASP A 75 -6.81 -10.22 -15.03
N GLY A 76 -6.54 -9.03 -14.50
CA GLY A 76 -7.51 -7.96 -14.25
C GLY A 76 -8.44 -8.22 -13.05
N ALA A 77 -8.31 -9.33 -12.35
CA ALA A 77 -9.11 -9.64 -11.17
C ALA A 77 -8.63 -8.88 -9.94
N ALA A 78 -9.54 -8.66 -8.98
CA ALA A 78 -9.15 -8.22 -7.66
C ALA A 78 -8.61 -9.41 -6.84
N TRP A 79 -7.42 -9.22 -6.27
CA TRP A 79 -6.78 -10.20 -5.39
C TRP A 79 -6.63 -9.60 -4.00
N ILE A 80 -7.15 -10.31 -3.02
CA ILE A 80 -7.37 -9.82 -1.67
C ILE A 80 -6.63 -10.70 -0.66
N THR A 81 -5.91 -10.08 0.27
CA THR A 81 -5.42 -10.74 1.47
C THR A 81 -6.48 -10.66 2.55
N ASP A 82 -7.09 -11.78 2.90
CA ASP A 82 -8.19 -11.83 3.87
C ASP A 82 -7.71 -12.46 5.18
N GLY A 83 -7.52 -11.63 6.20
CA GLY A 83 -7.05 -12.08 7.51
C GLY A 83 -8.10 -12.84 8.29
N GLY A 84 -9.38 -12.55 8.10
CA GLY A 84 -10.47 -13.26 8.77
C GLY A 84 -10.72 -14.66 8.21
N LEU A 85 -10.65 -14.82 6.88
CA LEU A 85 -10.74 -16.11 6.20
C LEU A 85 -9.41 -16.89 6.25
N ASN A 86 -8.32 -16.24 6.64
CA ASN A 86 -6.97 -16.79 6.55
C ASN A 86 -6.67 -17.33 5.13
N ALA A 87 -6.99 -16.54 4.12
CA ALA A 87 -6.96 -16.94 2.72
C ALA A 87 -6.57 -15.78 1.79
N ILE A 88 -6.02 -16.13 0.63
CA ILE A 88 -6.01 -15.23 -0.53
C ILE A 88 -7.35 -15.40 -1.25
N VAL A 89 -7.99 -14.32 -1.60
CA VAL A 89 -9.28 -14.31 -2.29
C VAL A 89 -9.15 -13.62 -3.64
N ARG A 90 -9.75 -14.20 -4.68
CA ARG A 90 -9.83 -13.63 -6.03
C ARG A 90 -11.27 -13.31 -6.36
N VAL A 91 -11.54 -12.12 -6.86
CA VAL A 91 -12.84 -11.72 -7.39
C VAL A 91 -12.73 -11.43 -8.87
N ASP A 92 -13.49 -12.16 -9.67
CA ASP A 92 -13.52 -12.00 -11.12
C ASP A 92 -14.18 -10.66 -11.50
N PRO A 93 -13.56 -9.81 -12.32
CA PRO A 93 -14.08 -8.46 -12.60
C PRO A 93 -15.34 -8.42 -13.48
N LYS A 94 -15.67 -9.54 -14.16
CA LYS A 94 -16.82 -9.63 -15.07
C LYS A 94 -18.01 -10.33 -14.43
N THR A 95 -17.74 -11.46 -13.77
CA THR A 95 -18.79 -12.33 -13.21
C THR A 95 -19.01 -12.08 -11.72
N LEU A 96 -18.08 -11.37 -11.05
CA LEU A 96 -18.01 -11.16 -9.62
C LEU A 96 -17.90 -12.47 -8.81
N ALA A 97 -17.56 -13.56 -9.46
CA ALA A 97 -17.33 -14.84 -8.81
C ALA A 97 -16.14 -14.76 -7.86
N VAL A 98 -16.34 -15.30 -6.64
CA VAL A 98 -15.35 -15.31 -5.57
C VAL A 98 -14.69 -16.67 -5.49
N ALA A 99 -13.36 -16.73 -5.68
CA ALA A 99 -12.54 -17.90 -5.46
C ALA A 99 -11.65 -17.68 -4.23
N ARG A 100 -11.41 -18.76 -3.44
CA ARG A 100 -10.62 -18.70 -2.21
C ARG A 100 -9.47 -19.68 -2.28
N PHE A 101 -8.32 -19.24 -1.80
CA PHE A 101 -7.09 -20.03 -1.67
C PHE A 101 -6.69 -19.99 -0.19
N PRO A 102 -7.20 -20.92 0.64
CA PRO A 102 -6.89 -20.92 2.08
C PRO A 102 -5.40 -21.20 2.30
N LEU A 103 -4.84 -20.62 3.36
CA LEU A 103 -3.52 -21.00 3.83
C LEU A 103 -3.52 -22.46 4.31
N PRO A 104 -2.35 -23.13 4.33
CA PRO A 104 -2.20 -24.45 4.92
C PRO A 104 -2.72 -24.50 6.36
N GLU A 105 -3.27 -25.66 6.77
CA GLU A 105 -3.93 -25.83 8.08
C GLU A 105 -3.01 -25.54 9.28
N ASP A 106 -1.72 -25.73 9.14
CA ASP A 106 -0.70 -25.43 10.14
C ASP A 106 -0.34 -23.93 10.22
N ARG A 107 -0.92 -23.09 9.36
CA ARG A 107 -0.66 -21.63 9.26
C ARG A 107 -1.87 -20.81 9.66
N GLN A 108 -2.47 -21.12 10.80
CA GLN A 108 -3.63 -20.39 11.33
C GLN A 108 -3.22 -19.03 11.91
N ASN A 109 -4.17 -18.09 11.92
CA ASN A 109 -3.99 -16.74 12.46
C ASN A 109 -2.83 -15.95 11.85
N ALA A 110 -2.60 -16.13 10.56
CA ALA A 110 -1.54 -15.45 9.82
C ALA A 110 -1.68 -13.92 9.83
N ASN A 111 -2.88 -13.39 10.04
CA ASN A 111 -3.19 -11.96 9.99
C ASN A 111 -2.66 -11.34 8.69
N LEU A 112 -3.16 -11.86 7.57
CA LEU A 112 -2.71 -11.50 6.22
C LEU A 112 -2.81 -9.99 5.97
N ASN A 113 -1.80 -9.43 5.29
CA ASN A 113 -1.66 -7.99 5.16
C ASN A 113 -1.64 -7.52 3.70
N THR A 114 -0.50 -7.56 3.05
CA THR A 114 -0.28 -6.97 1.72
C THR A 114 0.13 -8.04 0.73
N ALA A 115 -0.17 -7.83 -0.55
CA ALA A 115 0.25 -8.72 -1.63
C ALA A 115 0.84 -7.94 -2.81
N VAL A 116 1.63 -8.65 -3.64
CA VAL A 116 2.19 -8.15 -4.89
C VAL A 116 2.37 -9.33 -5.86
N PHE A 117 2.24 -9.08 -7.16
CA PHE A 117 2.59 -10.07 -8.19
C PHE A 117 4.06 -9.93 -8.58
N ASP A 118 4.76 -11.06 -8.70
CA ASP A 118 6.08 -11.10 -9.32
C ASP A 118 5.99 -11.18 -10.86
N LYS A 119 7.14 -11.14 -11.53
CA LYS A 119 7.22 -11.21 -13.01
C LYS A 119 6.77 -12.55 -13.60
N ARG A 120 6.70 -13.60 -12.79
CA ARG A 120 6.20 -14.93 -13.22
C ARG A 120 4.69 -15.02 -13.14
N GLY A 121 4.04 -14.00 -12.53
CA GLY A 121 2.62 -13.98 -12.23
C GLY A 121 2.24 -14.75 -10.97
N HIS A 122 3.19 -15.00 -10.07
CA HIS A 122 2.92 -15.53 -8.74
C HIS A 122 2.59 -14.39 -7.79
N LEU A 123 1.62 -14.62 -6.92
CA LEU A 123 1.22 -13.65 -5.90
C LEU A 123 2.01 -13.91 -4.62
N TRP A 124 2.83 -12.94 -4.22
CA TRP A 124 3.52 -12.92 -2.94
C TRP A 124 2.73 -12.12 -1.92
N PHE A 125 2.69 -12.58 -0.67
CA PHE A 125 1.93 -11.96 0.40
C PHE A 125 2.66 -11.97 1.73
N THR A 126 2.25 -11.09 2.64
CA THR A 126 2.74 -11.02 4.02
C THR A 126 1.60 -11.27 5.00
N GLY A 127 1.98 -11.75 6.20
CA GLY A 127 1.09 -11.87 7.34
C GLY A 127 1.76 -11.40 8.61
N GLN A 128 1.09 -10.53 9.36
CA GLN A 128 1.62 -9.93 10.59
C GLN A 128 1.89 -10.95 11.69
N GLY A 129 1.29 -12.14 11.60
CA GLY A 129 1.59 -13.28 12.47
C GLY A 129 3.01 -13.82 12.35
N GLY A 130 3.83 -13.27 11.44
CA GLY A 130 5.24 -13.64 11.27
C GLY A 130 5.50 -14.54 10.08
N ILE A 131 4.71 -14.40 9.03
CA ILE A 131 4.84 -15.18 7.80
C ILE A 131 4.92 -14.28 6.56
N TYR A 132 5.41 -14.85 5.48
CA TYR A 132 5.21 -14.43 4.11
C TYR A 132 5.03 -15.67 3.25
N GLY A 133 4.51 -15.51 2.04
CA GLY A 133 4.24 -16.68 1.20
C GLY A 133 4.05 -16.34 -0.27
N GLU A 134 3.95 -17.40 -1.07
CA GLU A 134 3.74 -17.35 -2.50
C GLU A 134 2.56 -18.24 -2.88
N LEU A 135 1.69 -17.74 -3.74
CA LEU A 135 0.61 -18.48 -4.39
C LEU A 135 0.86 -18.49 -5.91
N ASP A 136 0.87 -19.67 -6.52
CA ASP A 136 0.72 -19.77 -7.97
C ASP A 136 -0.78 -19.75 -8.33
N PRO A 137 -1.29 -18.70 -8.96
CA PRO A 137 -2.72 -18.59 -9.29
C PRO A 137 -3.23 -19.64 -10.29
N ARG A 138 -2.34 -20.25 -11.05
CA ARG A 138 -2.70 -21.23 -12.10
C ARG A 138 -2.97 -22.60 -11.51
N SER A 139 -2.11 -23.04 -10.61
CA SER A 139 -2.21 -24.35 -9.96
C SER A 139 -2.95 -24.30 -8.63
N GLY A 140 -3.04 -23.13 -7.99
CA GLY A 140 -3.49 -22.96 -6.62
C GLY A 140 -2.46 -23.39 -5.58
N SER A 141 -1.25 -23.78 -6.01
CA SER A 141 -0.17 -24.20 -5.11
C SER A 141 0.33 -23.01 -4.28
N MET A 142 0.51 -23.23 -2.98
CA MET A 142 0.94 -22.21 -2.04
C MET A 142 2.17 -22.68 -1.25
N ARG A 143 3.13 -21.80 -1.07
CA ARG A 143 4.27 -21.96 -0.17
C ARG A 143 4.22 -20.86 0.90
N VAL A 144 4.41 -21.22 2.16
CA VAL A 144 4.40 -20.27 3.28
C VAL A 144 5.69 -20.43 4.07
N PHE A 145 6.31 -19.31 4.41
CA PHE A 145 7.61 -19.21 5.06
C PHE A 145 7.49 -18.40 6.35
N ASP A 146 8.32 -18.73 7.33
CA ASP A 146 8.43 -17.95 8.55
C ASP A 146 9.29 -16.71 8.30
N ALA A 147 8.84 -15.56 8.79
CA ALA A 147 9.61 -14.33 8.72
C ALA A 147 10.83 -14.43 9.66
N PRO A 148 12.02 -13.93 9.25
CA PRO A 148 13.29 -14.14 9.98
C PRO A 148 13.28 -13.75 11.45
N ARG A 149 12.43 -12.79 11.85
CA ARG A 149 12.29 -12.29 13.22
C ARG A 149 10.89 -12.45 13.79
N GLY A 150 10.12 -13.42 13.29
CA GLY A 150 8.76 -13.69 13.73
C GLY A 150 7.75 -12.57 13.36
N PRO A 151 6.79 -12.25 14.24
CA PRO A 151 5.69 -11.35 13.94
C PRO A 151 6.11 -9.97 13.43
N GLY A 152 5.31 -9.41 12.51
CA GLY A 152 5.48 -8.04 12.02
C GLY A 152 5.63 -7.86 10.51
N ALA A 153 5.70 -8.94 9.70
CA ALA A 153 5.74 -8.80 8.24
C ALA A 153 4.48 -8.05 7.75
N TYR A 154 4.69 -6.91 7.04
CA TYR A 154 3.64 -5.94 6.73
C TYR A 154 3.55 -5.62 5.25
N GLY A 155 4.13 -4.52 4.78
CA GLY A 155 4.15 -4.14 3.36
C GLY A 155 5.06 -5.04 2.53
N ILE A 156 4.73 -5.26 1.27
CA ILE A 156 5.56 -5.98 0.29
C ILE A 156 5.53 -5.24 -1.05
N CYS A 157 6.65 -5.22 -1.75
CA CYS A 157 6.74 -4.66 -3.10
C CYS A 157 7.65 -5.49 -4.00
N VAL A 158 7.52 -5.25 -5.30
CA VAL A 158 8.41 -5.77 -6.35
C VAL A 158 9.08 -4.58 -7.04
N THR A 159 10.37 -4.69 -7.28
CA THR A 159 11.15 -3.69 -8.02
C THR A 159 11.07 -3.93 -9.53
N PRO A 160 11.44 -2.95 -10.39
CA PRO A 160 11.41 -3.12 -11.84
C PRO A 160 12.27 -4.27 -12.36
N ASP A 161 13.33 -4.68 -11.67
CA ASP A 161 14.13 -5.87 -12.00
C ASP A 161 13.47 -7.19 -11.57
N GLY A 162 12.43 -7.14 -10.72
CA GLY A 162 11.68 -8.29 -10.21
C GLY A 162 12.11 -8.75 -8.82
N SER A 163 13.02 -8.03 -8.16
CA SER A 163 13.38 -8.32 -6.78
C SER A 163 12.23 -8.03 -5.82
N LEU A 164 12.06 -8.88 -4.80
CA LEU A 164 10.96 -8.81 -3.83
C LEU A 164 11.47 -8.33 -2.49
N TYR A 165 10.77 -7.34 -1.92
CA TYR A 165 11.09 -6.78 -0.61
C TYR A 165 9.84 -6.65 0.26
N PHE A 166 9.96 -6.96 1.55
CA PHE A 166 8.90 -6.70 2.53
C PHE A 166 9.43 -5.93 3.74
N ALA A 167 8.55 -5.14 4.33
CA ALA A 167 8.84 -4.45 5.59
C ALA A 167 8.36 -5.29 6.77
N SER A 168 9.09 -5.27 7.88
CA SER A 168 8.65 -5.84 9.15
C SER A 168 8.43 -4.73 10.17
N LEU A 169 7.19 -4.48 10.53
CA LEU A 169 6.82 -3.42 11.47
C LEU A 169 7.37 -3.69 12.88
N ALA A 170 7.07 -4.86 13.43
CA ALA A 170 7.54 -5.21 14.77
C ALA A 170 9.03 -5.58 14.78
N GLY A 171 9.52 -6.26 13.72
CA GLY A 171 10.92 -6.63 13.59
C GLY A 171 11.84 -5.48 13.19
N SER A 172 11.29 -4.37 12.68
CA SER A 172 12.02 -3.16 12.27
C SER A 172 13.16 -3.45 11.30
N TYR A 173 12.87 -4.14 10.20
CA TYR A 173 13.84 -4.46 9.16
C TYR A 173 13.17 -4.48 7.77
N LEU A 174 13.98 -4.44 6.74
CA LEU A 174 13.58 -4.75 5.37
C LEU A 174 14.02 -6.18 5.05
N GLY A 175 13.12 -7.03 4.56
CA GLY A 175 13.42 -8.38 4.10
C GLY A 175 13.52 -8.43 2.59
N ARG A 176 14.57 -9.06 2.03
CA ARG A 176 14.69 -9.38 0.62
C ARG A 176 14.40 -10.86 0.42
N ILE A 177 13.45 -11.19 -0.44
CA ILE A 177 13.04 -12.58 -0.70
C ILE A 177 13.76 -13.10 -1.95
N ASP A 178 14.37 -14.27 -1.84
CA ASP A 178 14.77 -15.09 -2.99
C ASP A 178 13.54 -15.84 -3.50
N PRO A 179 13.02 -15.54 -4.69
CA PRO A 179 11.77 -16.14 -5.18
C PRO A 179 11.90 -17.62 -5.54
N VAL A 180 13.12 -18.16 -5.66
CA VAL A 180 13.36 -19.57 -5.99
C VAL A 180 13.30 -20.42 -4.71
N SER A 181 14.13 -20.09 -3.74
CA SER A 181 14.21 -20.82 -2.46
C SER A 181 13.10 -20.44 -1.50
N GLY A 182 12.60 -19.20 -1.57
CA GLY A 182 11.72 -18.57 -0.61
C GLY A 182 12.45 -18.01 0.61
N ALA A 183 13.77 -18.12 0.70
CA ALA A 183 14.54 -17.57 1.81
C ALA A 183 14.51 -16.04 1.84
N ALA A 184 14.45 -15.46 3.03
CA ALA A 184 14.51 -14.01 3.20
C ALA A 184 15.82 -13.58 3.91
N GLU A 185 16.49 -12.63 3.30
CA GLU A 185 17.63 -11.92 3.88
C GLU A 185 17.15 -10.69 4.66
N VAL A 186 17.71 -10.47 5.85
CA VAL A 186 17.44 -9.28 6.66
C VAL A 186 18.38 -8.15 6.27
N ILE A 187 17.84 -6.99 5.94
CA ILE A 187 18.57 -5.77 5.67
C ILE A 187 18.28 -4.78 6.79
N GLU A 188 19.31 -4.46 7.56
CA GLU A 188 19.19 -3.58 8.72
C GLU A 188 19.06 -2.11 8.29
N PRO A 189 18.08 -1.38 8.83
CA PRO A 189 18.00 0.06 8.64
C PRO A 189 19.01 0.79 9.55
N PRO A 190 19.40 2.03 9.21
CA PRO A 190 20.29 2.82 10.04
C PRO A 190 19.65 3.28 11.36
N THR A 191 18.34 3.49 11.37
CA THR A 191 17.60 3.85 12.58
C THR A 191 17.06 2.59 13.26
N PRO A 192 17.52 2.25 14.48
CA PRO A 192 17.00 1.11 15.22
C PRO A 192 15.51 1.30 15.56
N LYS A 193 14.74 0.21 15.54
CA LYS A 193 13.32 0.19 15.91
C LYS A 193 12.47 1.20 15.12
N GLN A 194 12.87 1.52 13.87
CA GLN A 194 12.18 2.50 13.04
C GLN A 194 10.71 2.16 12.75
N GLY A 195 10.31 0.89 12.89
CA GLY A 195 8.96 0.43 12.60
C GLY A 195 8.64 0.47 11.11
N ALA A 196 9.42 -0.27 10.28
CA ALA A 196 9.19 -0.40 8.85
C ALA A 196 7.80 -0.93 8.57
N ARG A 197 6.91 -0.12 8.00
CA ARG A 197 5.50 -0.47 7.86
C ARG A 197 5.08 -0.83 6.44
N ARG A 198 5.12 0.11 5.53
CA ARG A 198 4.80 -0.09 4.11
C ARG A 198 6.05 0.15 3.27
N VAL A 199 6.10 -0.51 2.12
CA VAL A 199 7.19 -0.37 1.15
C VAL A 199 6.65 -0.17 -0.25
N TRP A 200 7.42 0.57 -1.06
CA TRP A 200 7.16 0.76 -2.48
C TRP A 200 8.47 0.89 -3.25
N SER A 201 8.47 0.54 -4.54
CA SER A 201 9.65 0.71 -5.39
C SER A 201 9.49 1.92 -6.31
N ASP A 202 10.59 2.65 -6.57
CA ASP A 202 10.62 3.66 -7.63
C ASP A 202 11.09 3.08 -8.97
N SER A 203 11.12 3.93 -10.00
CA SER A 203 11.53 3.54 -11.37
C SER A 203 12.97 3.06 -11.47
N LYS A 204 13.82 3.39 -10.50
CA LYS A 204 15.24 3.01 -10.42
C LYS A 204 15.48 1.75 -9.60
N GLY A 205 14.42 1.12 -9.09
CA GLY A 205 14.51 -0.07 -8.26
C GLY A 205 14.94 0.18 -6.82
N ARG A 206 14.93 1.45 -6.36
CA ARG A 206 15.13 1.75 -4.95
C ARG A 206 13.85 1.42 -4.19
N VAL A 207 14.01 0.95 -2.96
CA VAL A 207 12.89 0.58 -2.07
C VAL A 207 12.67 1.68 -1.06
N TRP A 208 11.49 2.27 -1.09
CA TRP A 208 11.02 3.33 -0.19
C TRP A 208 10.21 2.73 0.94
N ILE A 209 10.43 3.20 2.16
CA ILE A 209 9.86 2.63 3.40
C ILE A 209 9.20 3.74 4.22
N SER A 210 7.96 3.53 4.67
CA SER A 210 7.36 4.33 5.72
C SER A 210 7.81 3.81 7.08
N GLU A 211 8.40 4.66 7.89
CA GLU A 211 8.98 4.32 9.20
C GLU A 211 8.09 4.85 10.31
N TRP A 212 7.13 4.05 10.73
CA TRP A 212 6.07 4.44 11.64
C TRP A 212 6.58 4.97 12.98
N ASN A 213 7.47 4.23 13.65
CA ASN A 213 7.96 4.60 14.98
C ASN A 213 8.95 5.77 14.93
N ALA A 214 9.75 5.85 13.86
CA ALA A 214 10.76 6.90 13.71
C ALA A 214 10.18 8.21 13.13
N GLY A 215 8.97 8.16 12.57
CA GLY A 215 8.36 9.30 11.88
C GLY A 215 9.16 9.76 10.67
N LYS A 216 9.71 8.80 9.92
CA LYS A 216 10.57 9.06 8.78
C LYS A 216 10.07 8.41 7.50
N VAL A 217 10.60 8.82 6.39
CA VAL A 217 10.65 8.07 5.14
C VAL A 217 12.08 7.63 4.90
N GLY A 218 12.27 6.34 4.67
CA GLY A 218 13.56 5.75 4.32
C GLY A 218 13.62 5.33 2.86
N VAL A 219 14.81 5.26 2.29
CA VAL A 219 15.07 4.60 1.02
C VAL A 219 16.29 3.71 1.13
N PHE A 220 16.15 2.47 0.68
CA PHE A 220 17.23 1.54 0.46
C PHE A 220 17.53 1.44 -1.03
N ASP A 221 18.79 1.59 -1.40
CA ASP A 221 19.28 1.40 -2.76
C ASP A 221 19.96 0.03 -2.87
N PRO A 222 19.34 -0.97 -3.53
CA PRO A 222 19.92 -2.30 -3.67
C PRO A 222 21.22 -2.35 -4.47
N ALA A 223 21.42 -1.43 -5.41
CA ALA A 223 22.61 -1.41 -6.25
C ALA A 223 23.88 -0.99 -5.48
N THR A 224 23.71 -0.13 -4.48
CA THR A 224 24.81 0.42 -3.68
C THR A 224 24.82 -0.06 -2.23
N HIS A 225 23.79 -0.79 -1.82
CA HIS A 225 23.53 -1.20 -0.43
C HIS A 225 23.51 -0.03 0.55
N ARG A 226 23.04 1.13 0.10
CA ARG A 226 23.00 2.36 0.91
C ARG A 226 21.58 2.72 1.32
N TRP A 227 21.48 3.27 2.55
CA TRP A 227 20.27 3.87 3.09
C TRP A 227 20.36 5.38 3.12
N ARG A 228 19.19 6.02 2.99
CA ARG A 228 18.97 7.42 3.36
C ARG A 228 17.61 7.53 4.05
N GLU A 229 17.52 8.44 4.99
CA GLU A 229 16.30 8.67 5.77
C GLU A 229 16.06 10.17 5.93
N TRP A 230 14.79 10.57 5.92
CA TRP A 230 14.36 11.95 6.17
C TRP A 230 13.22 11.94 7.17
N LYS A 231 13.29 12.82 8.19
CA LYS A 231 12.21 13.01 9.14
C LYS A 231 11.04 13.73 8.44
N LEU A 232 9.82 13.23 8.64
CA LEU A 232 8.62 13.90 8.17
C LEU A 232 8.40 15.23 8.91
N PRO A 233 7.73 16.22 8.27
CA PRO A 233 7.31 17.44 8.96
C PRO A 233 6.40 17.14 10.16
N GLY A 234 6.52 17.94 11.20
CA GLY A 234 5.74 17.80 12.43
C GLY A 234 6.58 17.49 13.66
N SER A 235 5.97 17.59 14.85
CA SER A 235 6.65 17.33 16.13
C SER A 235 6.78 15.83 16.42
N ASP A 236 5.74 15.05 16.13
CA ASP A 236 5.67 13.60 16.39
C ASP A 236 4.98 12.90 15.22
N PRO A 237 5.61 12.89 14.02
CA PRO A 237 4.97 12.33 12.83
C PRO A 237 4.96 10.80 12.86
N HIS A 238 3.88 10.22 12.27
CA HIS A 238 3.70 8.79 12.10
C HIS A 238 3.40 8.44 10.64
N ALA A 239 4.42 7.97 9.92
CA ALA A 239 4.31 7.56 8.51
C ALA A 239 3.62 6.20 8.38
N TYR A 240 2.41 6.15 7.80
CA TYR A 240 1.68 4.88 7.61
C TYR A 240 1.80 4.35 6.20
N ALA A 241 0.98 4.87 5.27
CA ALA A 241 1.02 4.47 3.87
C ALA A 241 2.21 5.09 3.14
N ILE A 242 2.67 4.40 2.10
CA ILE A 242 3.62 4.94 1.14
C ILE A 242 3.24 4.49 -0.27
N PHE A 243 3.39 5.38 -1.23
CA PHE A 243 3.22 5.13 -2.65
C PHE A 243 4.22 5.99 -3.43
N VAL A 244 4.83 5.45 -4.47
CA VAL A 244 5.69 6.21 -5.39
C VAL A 244 4.98 6.29 -6.73
N ASP A 245 4.75 7.52 -7.21
CA ASP A 245 4.04 7.75 -8.46
C ASP A 245 4.94 7.59 -9.71
N ASP A 246 4.34 7.71 -10.89
CA ASP A 246 5.01 7.57 -12.20
C ASP A 246 6.08 8.64 -12.50
N ARG A 247 6.25 9.61 -11.61
CA ARG A 247 7.30 10.65 -11.66
C ARG A 247 8.34 10.49 -10.56
N ASP A 248 8.35 9.36 -9.87
CA ASP A 248 9.18 9.06 -8.70
C ASP A 248 8.96 10.02 -7.52
N ILE A 249 7.76 10.62 -7.42
CA ILE A 249 7.35 11.36 -6.23
C ILE A 249 6.84 10.38 -5.18
N VAL A 250 7.31 10.55 -3.94
CA VAL A 250 6.90 9.71 -2.80
C VAL A 250 5.74 10.37 -2.07
N TRP A 251 4.67 9.63 -1.91
CA TRP A 251 3.47 10.03 -1.19
C TRP A 251 3.35 9.22 0.10
N LEU A 252 3.04 9.88 1.21
CA LEU A 252 2.86 9.25 2.52
C LEU A 252 1.59 9.76 3.19
N SER A 253 0.92 8.89 3.93
CA SER A 253 -0.07 9.35 4.91
C SER A 253 0.62 9.61 6.24
N GLU A 254 0.38 10.79 6.79
CA GLU A 254 0.87 11.19 8.11
C GLU A 254 -0.32 11.23 9.08
N TRP A 255 -0.28 10.38 10.10
CA TRP A 255 -1.43 10.10 10.95
C TRP A 255 -1.63 11.10 12.08
N SER A 256 -0.55 11.65 12.63
CA SER A 256 -0.63 12.58 13.77
C SER A 256 -1.36 13.87 13.41
N THR A 257 -1.16 14.37 12.20
CA THR A 257 -1.78 15.62 11.72
C THR A 257 -2.91 15.39 10.71
N ASN A 258 -3.25 14.13 10.44
CA ASN A 258 -4.27 13.75 9.45
C ASN A 258 -3.99 14.37 8.09
N ALA A 259 -2.81 14.11 7.56
CA ALA A 259 -2.30 14.76 6.35
C ALA A 259 -1.82 13.77 5.29
N LEU A 260 -1.82 14.24 4.03
CA LEU A 260 -1.05 13.67 2.94
C LEU A 260 0.27 14.42 2.83
N VAL A 261 1.37 13.71 2.78
CA VAL A 261 2.72 14.26 2.62
C VAL A 261 3.26 13.85 1.27
N ARG A 262 3.75 14.84 0.51
CA ARG A 262 4.48 14.67 -0.74
C ARG A 262 5.95 14.92 -0.50
N PHE A 263 6.80 14.02 -0.96
CA PHE A 263 8.25 14.17 -0.91
C PHE A 263 8.83 14.05 -2.31
N ASP A 264 9.59 15.05 -2.76
CA ASP A 264 10.33 15.01 -4.02
C ASP A 264 11.79 14.60 -3.75
N PRO A 265 12.21 13.38 -4.13
CA PRO A 265 13.56 12.89 -3.86
C PRO A 265 14.69 13.65 -4.57
N ARG A 266 14.37 14.44 -5.61
CA ARG A 266 15.37 15.23 -6.37
C ARG A 266 15.74 16.51 -5.65
N THR A 267 14.77 17.10 -4.94
CA THR A 267 14.96 18.36 -4.21
C THR A 267 15.00 18.17 -2.70
N GLU A 268 14.65 16.96 -2.23
CA GLU A 268 14.51 16.57 -0.82
C GLU A 268 13.53 17.46 -0.04
N ARG A 269 12.49 17.94 -0.73
CA ARG A 269 11.50 18.84 -0.13
C ARG A 269 10.20 18.08 0.17
N PHE A 270 9.67 18.40 1.33
CA PHE A 270 8.33 17.98 1.76
C PHE A 270 7.30 19.05 1.50
N GLU A 271 6.11 18.62 1.11
CA GLU A 271 4.88 19.41 1.10
C GLU A 271 3.82 18.64 1.88
N THR A 272 3.08 19.34 2.73
CA THR A 272 2.04 18.71 3.58
C THR A 272 0.68 19.29 3.25
N PHE A 273 -0.31 18.42 3.08
CA PHE A 273 -1.67 18.79 2.70
C PHE A 273 -2.65 18.17 3.69
N ALA A 274 -3.45 18.99 4.35
CA ALA A 274 -4.49 18.50 5.24
C ALA A 274 -5.51 17.67 4.46
N LEU A 275 -5.92 16.54 5.01
CA LEU A 275 -7.01 15.74 4.43
C LEU A 275 -8.35 16.45 4.68
N PRO A 276 -9.34 16.30 3.75
CA PRO A 276 -10.59 17.06 3.81
C PRO A 276 -11.45 16.77 5.04
N ARG A 277 -11.31 15.58 5.64
CA ARG A 277 -12.09 15.14 6.79
C ARG A 277 -11.18 14.83 7.97
N PRO A 278 -11.59 15.16 9.21
CA PRO A 278 -10.86 14.73 10.39
C PRO A 278 -10.91 13.21 10.54
N HIS A 279 -9.88 12.64 11.15
CA HIS A 279 -9.80 11.19 11.42
C HIS A 279 -9.95 10.31 10.17
N ALA A 280 -9.40 10.76 9.03
CA ALA A 280 -9.45 10.02 7.77
C ALA A 280 -8.81 8.63 7.87
N ASN A 281 -7.77 8.48 8.68
CA ASN A 281 -7.08 7.21 8.93
C ASN A 281 -6.68 6.50 7.62
N VAL A 282 -5.96 7.19 6.74
CA VAL A 282 -5.50 6.62 5.47
C VAL A 282 -4.45 5.55 5.72
N ARG A 283 -4.82 4.29 5.42
CA ARG A 283 -4.01 3.10 5.71
C ARG A 283 -3.20 2.62 4.52
N GLN A 284 -3.66 2.91 3.30
CA GLN A 284 -2.97 2.53 2.09
C GLN A 284 -3.28 3.54 0.98
N MET A 285 -2.34 3.67 0.07
CA MET A 285 -2.46 4.45 -1.15
C MET A 285 -1.96 3.63 -2.33
N MET A 286 -2.60 3.81 -3.46
CA MET A 286 -2.16 3.26 -4.72
C MET A 286 -2.59 4.20 -5.86
N GLY A 287 -1.87 4.17 -6.96
CA GLY A 287 -2.19 5.03 -8.09
C GLY A 287 -2.01 4.36 -9.43
N ARG A 288 -2.35 5.12 -10.44
CA ARG A 288 -2.04 4.89 -11.84
C ARG A 288 -1.49 6.20 -12.42
N PRO A 289 -0.90 6.23 -13.62
CA PRO A 289 -0.28 7.44 -14.15
C PRO A 289 -1.19 8.68 -14.00
N GLY A 290 -0.67 9.71 -13.33
CA GLY A 290 -1.37 10.97 -13.07
C GLY A 290 -2.40 10.94 -11.93
N GLU A 291 -2.60 9.83 -11.24
CA GLU A 291 -3.56 9.72 -10.14
C GLU A 291 -2.94 9.08 -8.88
N VAL A 292 -3.32 9.57 -7.72
CA VAL A 292 -3.07 8.94 -6.41
C VAL A 292 -4.41 8.75 -5.70
N TRP A 293 -4.70 7.52 -5.32
CA TRP A 293 -5.90 7.13 -4.61
C TRP A 293 -5.59 6.82 -3.15
N LEU A 294 -6.49 7.21 -2.26
CA LEU A 294 -6.39 7.03 -0.82
C LEU A 294 -7.67 6.40 -0.30
N SER A 295 -7.53 5.47 0.64
CA SER A 295 -8.66 4.87 1.37
C SER A 295 -8.77 5.51 2.75
N GLU A 296 -9.86 6.26 3.01
CA GLU A 296 -10.15 6.88 4.31
C GLU A 296 -10.98 5.91 5.18
N SER A 297 -10.30 5.06 5.95
CA SER A 297 -10.99 4.04 6.77
C SER A 297 -11.82 4.62 7.91
N GLY A 298 -11.52 5.84 8.33
CA GLY A 298 -12.26 6.51 9.40
C GLY A 298 -13.51 7.26 8.95
N THR A 299 -13.71 7.44 7.64
CA THR A 299 -14.79 8.32 7.12
C THR A 299 -15.63 7.69 6.02
N ASP A 300 -15.38 6.43 5.66
CA ASP A 300 -16.06 5.72 4.57
C ASP A 300 -15.98 6.46 3.23
N HIS A 301 -14.77 6.92 2.87
CA HIS A 301 -14.53 7.58 1.59
C HIS A 301 -13.27 7.06 0.91
N LEU A 302 -13.28 7.17 -0.43
CA LEU A 302 -12.07 7.12 -1.23
C LEU A 302 -11.78 8.52 -1.75
N LEU A 303 -10.50 8.92 -1.71
CA LEU A 303 -10.05 10.18 -2.28
C LEU A 303 -9.20 9.90 -3.52
N ARG A 304 -9.29 10.79 -4.50
CA ARG A 304 -8.39 10.82 -5.64
C ARG A 304 -7.74 12.18 -5.74
N TYR A 305 -6.43 12.21 -5.73
CA TYR A 305 -5.63 13.33 -6.20
C TYR A 305 -5.28 13.11 -7.66
N ARG A 306 -5.46 14.14 -8.48
CA ARG A 306 -4.94 14.19 -9.86
C ARG A 306 -3.78 15.15 -9.92
N SER A 307 -2.63 14.68 -10.38
CA SER A 307 -1.57 15.59 -10.75
C SER A 307 -2.03 16.35 -11.99
N SER A 308 -2.08 17.69 -11.89
CA SER A 308 -2.25 18.50 -13.10
C SER A 308 -1.17 18.09 -14.11
N ALA A 309 -1.59 17.59 -15.27
CA ALA A 309 -0.69 17.48 -16.41
C ALA A 309 -0.09 18.88 -16.59
N THR A 310 1.23 18.98 -16.57
CA THR A 310 1.88 20.19 -17.07
C THR A 310 1.42 20.30 -18.52
N ILE A 311 0.55 21.26 -18.79
CA ILE A 311 0.19 21.61 -20.18
C ILE A 311 1.51 22.09 -20.76
N GLY A 312 2.24 21.13 -21.39
CA GLY A 312 3.39 21.44 -22.20
C GLY A 312 2.94 22.38 -23.28
N GLY A 313 3.30 23.65 -23.16
CA GLY A 313 3.04 24.62 -24.18
C GLY A 313 3.56 24.14 -25.51
N SER A 314 2.67 23.93 -26.45
CA SER A 314 3.01 23.89 -27.88
C SER A 314 3.69 25.20 -28.25
N LYS A 315 4.93 25.11 -28.64
CA LYS A 315 5.58 26.06 -29.53
C LYS A 315 5.98 25.35 -30.82
#